data_f80b77db2192fcd2979fd4c18d46d616
#
_entry.id   f80b77db2192fcd2979fd4c18d46d616
#
_cell.length_a   1.000
_cell.length_b   1.000
_cell.length_c   1.000
_cell.angle_alpha   90.00
_cell.angle_beta   90.00
_cell.angle_gamma   90.00
#
_symmetry.space_group_name_H-M   'P 1'
#
loop_
_entity.id
_entity.type
_entity.pdbx_description
1 polymer ?
#
loop_
_entity_poly.entity_id
_entity_poly.type
_entity_poly.pdbx_seq_one_letter_code
_entity_poly.pdbx_strand_id
1 'polypeptide(L)'
;MLQITDLSVTFGGLHALKNLQFEVDEGEIVSVIGPNGAGKTTFFNMISGMVTPTSGDIVFEGESLLGLDPSQVTERGIARTFQNVRLFANMTILENVMVAQHCRTDQRVFGALFQTQAFKAEEDAIRNYGEEVLSFFGSRLVGYRLDQPASVLSYANRRRLEIARAMATRPRLLLLDEPVAGMNPRESAELTELIGRLRSEWDFTIVMIEHDMSVVRDVSDRVVVLDHGETIAQGPYSHVANDPKVIEAYLGRPVGSEQTDEEVRP
;
A
#
# COMPACT_ATOMS: atom_id res chain seq x y z
N MET A 1 2.63 -15.86 -1.41
CA MET A 1 2.06 -15.09 -0.29
C MET A 1 0.63 -14.59 -0.57
N LEU A 2 0.41 -13.67 -1.52
CA LEU A 2 -0.92 -13.23 -1.97
C LEU A 2 -1.19 -13.76 -3.39
N GLN A 3 -2.39 -14.31 -3.61
CA GLN A 3 -2.84 -14.80 -4.91
C GLN A 3 -4.24 -14.26 -5.20
N ILE A 4 -4.44 -13.72 -6.38
CA ILE A 4 -5.70 -13.15 -6.84
C ILE A 4 -6.05 -13.80 -8.17
N THR A 5 -7.25 -14.37 -8.24
CA THR A 5 -7.70 -15.15 -9.40
C THR A 5 -9.02 -14.62 -9.91
N ASP A 6 -9.09 -14.28 -11.20
CA ASP A 6 -10.28 -13.83 -11.93
C ASP A 6 -11.06 -12.69 -11.25
N LEU A 7 -10.31 -11.80 -10.57
CA LEU A 7 -10.92 -10.75 -9.75
C LEU A 7 -11.59 -9.70 -10.61
N SER A 8 -12.88 -9.50 -10.38
CA SER A 8 -13.67 -8.51 -11.10
C SER A 8 -14.56 -7.70 -10.16
N VAL A 9 -14.77 -6.43 -10.48
CA VAL A 9 -15.73 -5.57 -9.78
C VAL A 9 -16.42 -4.60 -10.74
N THR A 10 -17.72 -4.43 -10.53
CA THR A 10 -18.58 -3.55 -11.35
C THR A 10 -19.33 -2.56 -10.46
N PHE A 11 -19.29 -1.28 -10.81
CA PHE A 11 -20.04 -0.20 -10.16
C PHE A 11 -21.02 0.41 -11.16
N GLY A 12 -22.34 0.31 -10.89
CA GLY A 12 -23.35 0.95 -11.74
C GLY A 12 -23.24 0.62 -13.24
N GLY A 13 -22.81 -0.61 -13.56
CA GLY A 13 -22.60 -1.07 -14.96
C GLY A 13 -21.20 -0.79 -15.52
N LEU A 14 -20.34 -0.04 -14.83
CA LEU A 14 -18.94 0.18 -15.21
C LEU A 14 -18.06 -0.91 -14.58
N HIS A 15 -17.34 -1.67 -15.39
CA HIS A 15 -16.32 -2.60 -14.94
C HIS A 15 -15.06 -1.83 -14.52
N ALA A 16 -14.81 -1.76 -13.22
CA ALA A 16 -13.60 -1.12 -12.69
C ALA A 16 -12.38 -2.05 -12.70
N LEU A 17 -12.61 -3.36 -12.57
CA LEU A 17 -11.61 -4.42 -12.80
C LEU A 17 -12.28 -5.60 -13.49
N LYS A 18 -11.52 -6.30 -14.36
CA LYS A 18 -11.99 -7.42 -15.18
C LYS A 18 -10.98 -8.55 -15.15
N ASN A 19 -11.40 -9.71 -14.62
CA ASN A 19 -10.64 -10.96 -14.61
C ASN A 19 -9.15 -10.80 -14.24
N LEU A 20 -8.88 -9.91 -13.26
CA LEU A 20 -7.52 -9.60 -12.86
C LEU A 20 -6.86 -10.82 -12.24
N GLN A 21 -5.67 -11.15 -12.75
CA GLN A 21 -4.75 -12.12 -12.18
C GLN A 21 -3.59 -11.35 -11.54
N PHE A 22 -3.28 -11.66 -10.29
CA PHE A 22 -2.18 -11.01 -9.59
C PHE A 22 -1.63 -11.94 -8.52
N GLU A 23 -0.33 -11.95 -8.38
CA GLU A 23 0.34 -12.69 -7.31
C GLU A 23 1.49 -11.86 -6.76
N VAL A 24 1.86 -12.11 -5.53
CA VAL A 24 3.08 -11.57 -4.93
C VAL A 24 3.70 -12.61 -4.03
N ASP A 25 5.01 -12.78 -4.17
CA ASP A 25 5.81 -13.67 -3.36
C ASP A 25 6.27 -12.99 -2.06
N GLU A 26 6.66 -13.80 -1.08
CA GLU A 26 7.18 -13.30 0.21
C GLU A 26 8.49 -12.54 -0.01
N GLY A 27 8.61 -11.34 0.59
CA GLY A 27 9.77 -10.47 0.45
C GLY A 27 9.88 -9.74 -0.89
N GLU A 28 8.89 -9.86 -1.79
CA GLU A 28 8.86 -9.15 -3.07
C GLU A 28 8.33 -7.73 -2.91
N ILE A 29 8.88 -6.77 -3.68
CA ILE A 29 8.31 -5.43 -3.87
C ILE A 29 7.69 -5.37 -5.27
N VAL A 30 6.35 -5.30 -5.34
CA VAL A 30 5.61 -5.18 -6.61
C VAL A 30 5.00 -3.79 -6.71
N SER A 31 5.31 -3.08 -7.80
CA SER A 31 4.62 -1.82 -8.13
C SER A 31 3.47 -2.04 -9.08
N VAL A 32 2.33 -1.45 -8.76
CA VAL A 32 1.15 -1.40 -9.62
C VAL A 32 1.05 0.00 -10.21
N ILE A 33 1.28 0.11 -11.51
CA ILE A 33 1.24 1.38 -12.24
C ILE A 33 0.11 1.38 -13.28
N GLY A 34 -0.14 2.53 -13.91
CA GLY A 34 -1.14 2.68 -14.95
C GLY A 34 -1.76 4.07 -14.96
N PRO A 35 -2.48 4.47 -16.01
CA PRO A 35 -3.11 5.78 -16.11
C PRO A 35 -4.17 5.99 -15.02
N ASN A 36 -4.65 7.23 -14.89
CA ASN A 36 -5.75 7.55 -13.99
C ASN A 36 -7.02 6.83 -14.45
N GLY A 37 -7.74 6.22 -13.50
CA GLY A 37 -8.93 5.43 -13.81
C GLY A 37 -8.65 3.98 -14.21
N ALA A 38 -7.40 3.53 -14.26
CA ALA A 38 -7.03 2.14 -14.60
C ALA A 38 -7.51 1.08 -13.59
N GLY A 39 -8.04 1.47 -12.41
CA GLY A 39 -8.54 0.52 -11.41
C GLY A 39 -7.60 0.28 -10.21
N LYS A 40 -6.44 0.93 -10.15
CA LYS A 40 -5.42 0.71 -9.09
C LYS A 40 -5.95 0.87 -7.67
N THR A 41 -6.62 1.98 -7.38
CA THR A 41 -7.22 2.24 -6.05
C THR A 41 -8.34 1.24 -5.73
N THR A 42 -9.12 0.83 -6.73
CA THR A 42 -10.15 -0.20 -6.58
C THR A 42 -9.52 -1.55 -6.24
N PHE A 43 -8.42 -1.89 -6.89
CA PHE A 43 -7.62 -3.08 -6.58
C PHE A 43 -7.17 -3.09 -5.11
N PHE A 44 -6.58 -2.01 -4.63
CA PHE A 44 -6.19 -1.88 -3.22
C PHE A 44 -7.39 -1.94 -2.27
N ASN A 45 -8.51 -1.34 -2.65
CA ASN A 45 -9.73 -1.38 -1.85
C ASN A 45 -10.27 -2.80 -1.68
N MET A 46 -10.14 -3.66 -2.70
CA MET A 46 -10.56 -5.06 -2.59
C MET A 46 -9.62 -5.87 -1.71
N ILE A 47 -8.30 -5.75 -1.86
CA ILE A 47 -7.33 -6.45 -0.99
C ILE A 47 -7.52 -6.04 0.47
N SER A 48 -7.82 -4.76 0.74
CA SER A 48 -8.01 -4.24 2.10
C SER A 48 -9.42 -4.44 2.67
N GLY A 49 -10.32 -5.19 2.00
CA GLY A 49 -11.67 -5.48 2.47
C GLY A 49 -12.63 -4.27 2.42
N MET A 50 -12.24 -3.16 1.79
CA MET A 50 -13.09 -1.96 1.66
C MET A 50 -14.13 -2.08 0.55
N VAL A 51 -13.89 -2.93 -0.44
CA VAL A 51 -14.78 -3.20 -1.57
C VAL A 51 -14.84 -4.70 -1.77
N THR A 52 -16.06 -5.23 -1.82
CA THR A 52 -16.31 -6.64 -2.13
C THR A 52 -16.25 -6.85 -3.63
N PRO A 53 -15.46 -7.79 -4.16
CA PRO A 53 -15.46 -8.12 -5.58
C PRO A 53 -16.80 -8.69 -6.03
N THR A 54 -17.11 -8.53 -7.31
CA THR A 54 -18.31 -9.13 -7.93
C THR A 54 -18.07 -10.62 -8.25
N SER A 55 -16.83 -10.97 -8.59
CA SER A 55 -16.37 -12.35 -8.84
C SER A 55 -14.87 -12.48 -8.63
N GLY A 56 -14.38 -13.72 -8.60
CA GLY A 56 -12.98 -14.06 -8.34
C GLY A 56 -12.69 -14.27 -6.86
N ASP A 57 -11.43 -14.50 -6.53
CA ASP A 57 -10.98 -14.73 -5.16
C ASP A 57 -9.67 -13.98 -4.86
N ILE A 58 -9.48 -13.66 -3.57
CA ILE A 58 -8.27 -13.07 -3.01
C ILE A 58 -7.81 -13.99 -1.88
N VAL A 59 -6.72 -14.69 -2.09
CA VAL A 59 -6.16 -15.63 -1.12
C VAL A 59 -4.85 -15.07 -0.56
N PHE A 60 -4.79 -14.90 0.74
CA PHE A 60 -3.60 -14.49 1.47
C PHE A 60 -3.16 -15.62 2.40
N GLU A 61 -1.93 -16.13 2.18
CA GLU A 61 -1.37 -17.25 2.95
C GLU A 61 -2.26 -18.47 3.04
N GLY A 62 -2.93 -18.79 1.93
CA GLY A 62 -3.80 -19.96 1.81
C GLY A 62 -5.22 -19.76 2.34
N GLU A 63 -5.55 -18.57 2.84
CA GLU A 63 -6.90 -18.26 3.34
C GLU A 63 -7.55 -17.15 2.49
N SER A 64 -8.83 -17.34 2.13
CA SER A 64 -9.59 -16.33 1.39
C SER A 64 -9.86 -15.11 2.26
N LEU A 65 -9.71 -13.92 1.67
CA LEU A 65 -10.05 -12.63 2.29
C LEU A 65 -11.50 -12.21 2.00
N LEU A 66 -12.24 -12.96 1.18
CA LEU A 66 -13.60 -12.60 0.79
C LEU A 66 -14.53 -12.57 2.02
N GLY A 67 -15.28 -11.47 2.12
CA GLY A 67 -16.25 -11.28 3.22
C GLY A 67 -15.63 -10.80 4.53
N LEU A 68 -14.30 -10.63 4.59
CA LEU A 68 -13.65 -10.00 5.74
C LEU A 68 -13.80 -8.48 5.67
N ASP A 69 -14.01 -7.87 6.81
CA ASP A 69 -13.94 -6.42 6.96
C ASP A 69 -12.48 -5.92 7.07
N PRO A 70 -12.21 -4.61 6.91
CA PRO A 70 -10.84 -4.07 6.94
C PRO A 70 -10.08 -4.35 8.24
N SER A 71 -10.77 -4.48 9.39
CA SER A 71 -10.12 -4.80 10.67
C SER A 71 -9.63 -6.24 10.68
N GLN A 72 -10.47 -7.16 10.19
CA GLN A 72 -10.12 -8.58 10.06
C GLN A 72 -8.99 -8.80 9.05
N VAL A 73 -8.98 -8.05 7.94
CA VAL A 73 -7.86 -8.07 6.97
C VAL A 73 -6.56 -7.60 7.64
N THR A 74 -6.62 -6.56 8.48
CA THR A 74 -5.45 -6.10 9.25
C THR A 74 -4.99 -7.15 10.26
N GLU A 75 -5.90 -7.81 10.95
CA GLU A 75 -5.60 -8.92 11.87
C GLU A 75 -4.92 -10.10 11.16
N ARG A 76 -5.25 -10.35 9.88
CA ARG A 76 -4.58 -11.36 9.04
C ARG A 76 -3.15 -10.98 8.64
N GLY A 77 -2.75 -9.73 8.82
CA GLY A 77 -1.38 -9.26 8.56
C GLY A 77 -1.23 -8.46 7.27
N ILE A 78 -2.29 -7.81 6.81
CA ILE A 78 -2.23 -6.86 5.70
C ILE A 78 -2.46 -5.46 6.24
N ALA A 79 -1.49 -4.56 6.07
CA ALA A 79 -1.66 -3.15 6.42
C ALA A 79 -1.64 -2.27 5.18
N ARG A 80 -2.34 -1.14 5.23
CA ARG A 80 -2.42 -0.20 4.12
C ARG A 80 -2.20 1.24 4.58
N THR A 81 -1.42 2.00 3.82
CA THR A 81 -1.44 3.47 3.85
C THR A 81 -2.48 3.99 2.87
N PHE A 82 -2.87 5.26 2.99
CA PHE A 82 -3.86 5.88 2.11
C PHE A 82 -3.24 7.05 1.35
N GLN A 83 -3.77 7.37 0.17
CA GLN A 83 -3.34 8.51 -0.61
C GLN A 83 -3.37 9.82 0.21
N ASN A 84 -4.44 10.05 0.94
CA ASN A 84 -4.52 11.13 1.90
C ASN A 84 -4.07 10.65 3.28
N VAL A 85 -3.04 11.27 3.83
CA VAL A 85 -2.47 10.93 5.14
C VAL A 85 -3.54 10.99 6.23
N ARG A 86 -3.79 9.86 6.89
CA ARG A 86 -4.78 9.72 7.96
C ARG A 86 -4.10 9.54 9.31
N LEU A 87 -3.82 10.65 9.99
CA LEU A 87 -3.23 10.66 11.33
C LEU A 87 -4.19 11.26 12.35
N PHE A 88 -4.03 10.85 13.59
CA PHE A 88 -4.65 11.53 14.72
C PHE A 88 -3.84 12.78 15.05
N ALA A 89 -4.21 13.91 14.44
CA ALA A 89 -3.42 15.15 14.45
C ALA A 89 -3.10 15.68 15.84
N ASN A 90 -4.02 15.49 16.80
CA ASN A 90 -3.89 15.96 18.18
C ASN A 90 -3.20 14.96 19.13
N MET A 91 -3.01 13.70 18.68
CA MET A 91 -2.21 12.72 19.40
C MET A 91 -0.73 12.94 19.12
N THR A 92 0.11 12.54 20.04
CA THR A 92 1.56 12.55 19.86
C THR A 92 1.99 11.57 18.76
N ILE A 93 3.22 11.72 18.30
CA ILE A 93 3.82 10.82 17.31
C ILE A 93 3.81 9.39 17.85
N LEU A 94 4.22 9.19 19.10
CA LEU A 94 4.23 7.87 19.73
C LEU A 94 2.81 7.30 19.89
N GLU A 95 1.86 8.09 20.41
CA GLU A 95 0.47 7.63 20.57
C GLU A 95 -0.17 7.21 19.26
N ASN A 96 0.13 7.90 18.14
CA ASN A 96 -0.33 7.48 16.80
C ASN A 96 0.12 6.04 16.46
N VAL A 97 1.33 5.65 16.84
CA VAL A 97 1.87 4.31 16.58
C VAL A 97 1.36 3.29 17.60
N MET A 98 1.21 3.70 18.87
CA MET A 98 0.67 2.83 19.93
C MET A 98 -0.78 2.42 19.63
N VAL A 99 -1.64 3.36 19.23
CA VAL A 99 -3.05 3.06 18.88
C VAL A 99 -3.18 2.04 17.74
N ALA A 100 -2.26 2.04 16.78
CA ALA A 100 -2.29 1.10 15.67
C ALA A 100 -2.07 -0.36 16.12
N GLN A 101 -1.45 -0.59 17.28
CA GLN A 101 -1.21 -1.92 17.81
C GLN A 101 -2.45 -2.55 18.46
N HIS A 102 -3.56 -1.81 18.58
CA HIS A 102 -4.77 -2.32 19.26
C HIS A 102 -5.32 -3.62 18.65
N CYS A 103 -5.14 -3.83 17.34
CA CYS A 103 -5.51 -5.08 16.66
C CYS A 103 -4.68 -6.30 17.12
N ARG A 104 -3.62 -6.11 17.90
CA ARG A 104 -2.71 -7.16 18.40
C ARG A 104 -2.74 -7.31 19.92
N THR A 105 -3.66 -6.62 20.61
CA THR A 105 -3.73 -6.61 22.07
C THR A 105 -4.96 -7.34 22.57
N ASP A 106 -4.81 -8.09 23.68
CA ASP A 106 -5.90 -8.80 24.36
C ASP A 106 -6.55 -7.96 25.45
N GLN A 107 -6.44 -6.63 25.36
CA GLN A 107 -6.89 -5.71 26.41
C GLN A 107 -8.36 -5.90 26.75
N ARG A 108 -8.61 -6.46 27.92
CA ARG A 108 -9.95 -6.51 28.50
C ARG A 108 -10.19 -5.21 29.29
N VAL A 109 -11.35 -4.61 29.11
CA VAL A 109 -11.80 -3.38 29.80
C VAL A 109 -11.53 -3.42 31.30
N PHE A 110 -11.66 -4.59 31.92
CA PHE A 110 -11.37 -4.79 33.36
C PHE A 110 -9.89 -4.59 33.71
N GLY A 111 -8.94 -4.99 32.85
CA GLY A 111 -7.50 -4.77 33.10
C GLY A 111 -7.15 -3.28 33.12
N ALA A 112 -7.72 -2.52 32.21
CA ALA A 112 -7.55 -1.06 32.12
C ALA A 112 -8.14 -0.35 33.36
N LEU A 113 -9.34 -0.77 33.81
CA LEU A 113 -10.01 -0.16 34.97
C LEU A 113 -9.24 -0.36 36.28
N PHE A 114 -8.64 -1.54 36.48
CA PHE A 114 -7.93 -1.90 37.72
C PHE A 114 -6.41 -1.73 37.65
N GLN A 115 -5.86 -1.25 36.51
CA GLN A 115 -4.43 -1.05 36.28
C GLN A 115 -3.57 -2.25 36.75
N THR A 116 -3.98 -3.45 36.37
CA THR A 116 -3.28 -4.68 36.77
C THR A 116 -1.82 -4.68 36.30
N GLN A 117 -0.96 -5.47 36.94
CA GLN A 117 0.44 -5.62 36.51
C GLN A 117 0.53 -6.13 35.04
N ALA A 118 -0.38 -7.01 34.63
CA ALA A 118 -0.45 -7.50 33.24
C ALA A 118 -0.78 -6.37 32.27
N PHE A 119 -1.72 -5.48 32.62
CA PHE A 119 -2.06 -4.32 31.83
C PHE A 119 -0.86 -3.36 31.66
N LYS A 120 -0.16 -3.05 32.75
CA LYS A 120 1.04 -2.20 32.69
C LYS A 120 2.15 -2.78 31.86
N ALA A 121 2.40 -4.09 31.98
CA ALA A 121 3.40 -4.79 31.18
C ALA A 121 3.04 -4.78 29.68
N GLU A 122 1.75 -4.88 29.33
CA GLU A 122 1.26 -4.78 27.95
C GLU A 122 1.40 -3.35 27.42
N GLU A 123 1.07 -2.32 28.21
CA GLU A 123 1.29 -0.91 27.82
C GLU A 123 2.77 -0.61 27.58
N ASP A 124 3.66 -1.09 28.46
CA ASP A 124 5.11 -0.94 28.29
C ASP A 124 5.60 -1.64 27.01
N ALA A 125 5.08 -2.84 26.72
CA ALA A 125 5.41 -3.58 25.50
C ALA A 125 4.93 -2.84 24.23
N ILE A 126 3.71 -2.30 24.24
CA ILE A 126 3.15 -1.47 23.16
C ILE A 126 4.01 -0.24 22.92
N ARG A 127 4.40 0.46 24.01
CA ARG A 127 5.23 1.64 23.95
C ARG A 127 6.61 1.32 23.39
N ASN A 128 7.29 0.30 23.93
CA ASN A 128 8.63 -0.11 23.51
C ASN A 128 8.65 -0.49 22.02
N TYR A 129 7.67 -1.26 21.55
CA TYR A 129 7.56 -1.61 20.15
C TYR A 129 7.23 -0.39 19.28
N GLY A 130 6.41 0.55 19.75
CA GLY A 130 6.15 1.82 19.07
C GLY A 130 7.43 2.65 18.92
N GLU A 131 8.26 2.72 19.94
CA GLU A 131 9.56 3.41 19.88
C GLU A 131 10.55 2.71 18.95
N GLU A 132 10.57 1.37 18.92
CA GLU A 132 11.36 0.56 17.98
C GLU A 132 10.96 0.87 16.53
N VAL A 133 9.66 0.81 16.21
CA VAL A 133 9.15 1.15 14.87
C VAL A 133 9.54 2.57 14.46
N LEU A 134 9.37 3.55 15.37
CA LEU A 134 9.72 4.94 15.10
C LEU A 134 11.22 5.13 14.92
N SER A 135 12.05 4.33 15.59
CA SER A 135 13.52 4.40 15.48
C SER A 135 14.02 4.09 14.08
N PHE A 136 13.31 3.25 13.32
CA PHE A 136 13.61 2.97 11.92
C PHE A 136 13.63 4.23 11.05
N PHE A 137 12.80 5.23 11.36
CA PHE A 137 12.73 6.51 10.62
C PHE A 137 13.77 7.53 11.11
N GLY A 138 14.64 7.15 12.05
CA GLY A 138 15.75 7.96 12.56
C GLY A 138 15.30 9.26 13.23
N SER A 139 16.18 10.25 13.25
CA SER A 139 15.96 11.56 13.93
C SER A 139 14.72 12.33 13.46
N ARG A 140 14.04 11.87 12.41
CA ARG A 140 12.83 12.49 11.87
C ARG A 140 11.62 12.30 12.80
N LEU A 141 11.54 11.14 13.51
CA LEU A 141 10.38 10.77 14.33
C LEU A 141 10.73 10.38 15.78
N VAL A 142 12.00 10.43 16.20
CA VAL A 142 12.44 9.99 17.53
C VAL A 142 12.95 11.13 18.43
N GLY A 143 13.31 10.79 19.66
CA GLY A 143 13.81 11.71 20.67
C GLY A 143 12.69 12.61 21.19
N TYR A 144 12.96 13.90 21.37
CA TYR A 144 11.99 14.87 21.87
C TYR A 144 10.71 14.99 21.00
N ARG A 145 10.74 14.43 19.79
CA ARG A 145 9.59 14.45 18.88
C ARG A 145 8.50 13.45 19.26
N LEU A 146 8.83 12.39 19.98
CA LEU A 146 7.87 11.35 20.35
C LEU A 146 6.62 11.93 21.06
N ASP A 147 6.81 12.92 21.89
CA ASP A 147 5.75 13.58 22.67
C ASP A 147 5.13 14.80 21.96
N GLN A 148 5.58 15.11 20.73
CA GLN A 148 5.00 16.18 19.94
C GLN A 148 3.74 15.71 19.23
N PRO A 149 2.68 16.56 19.13
CA PRO A 149 1.50 16.22 18.37
C PRO A 149 1.83 16.04 16.87
N ALA A 150 1.18 15.08 16.22
CA ALA A 150 1.42 14.80 14.79
C ALA A 150 1.11 16.00 13.88
N SER A 151 0.30 16.96 14.35
CA SER A 151 -0.05 18.18 13.60
C SER A 151 1.14 19.06 13.26
N VAL A 152 2.23 19.04 14.08
CA VAL A 152 3.42 19.88 13.84
C VAL A 152 4.38 19.31 12.80
N LEU A 153 4.16 18.07 12.35
CA LEU A 153 5.02 17.43 11.37
C LEU A 153 4.86 18.05 9.97
N SER A 154 5.98 18.16 9.24
CA SER A 154 5.94 18.41 7.79
C SER A 154 5.20 17.29 7.06
N TYR A 155 4.75 17.55 5.83
CA TYR A 155 4.03 16.57 5.04
C TYR A 155 4.81 15.25 4.89
N ALA A 156 6.08 15.32 4.52
CA ALA A 156 6.94 14.14 4.39
C ALA A 156 7.08 13.34 5.71
N ASN A 157 7.17 14.03 6.86
CA ASN A 157 7.23 13.34 8.16
C ASN A 157 5.86 12.76 8.58
N ARG A 158 4.74 13.38 8.17
CA ARG A 158 3.41 12.77 8.35
C ARG A 158 3.29 11.48 7.55
N ARG A 159 3.80 11.44 6.33
CA ARG A 159 3.80 10.23 5.50
C ARG A 159 4.66 9.13 6.13
N ARG A 160 5.86 9.47 6.67
CA ARG A 160 6.68 8.53 7.43
C ARG A 160 5.95 7.98 8.66
N LEU A 161 5.25 8.84 9.40
CA LEU A 161 4.45 8.42 10.56
C LEU A 161 3.26 7.52 10.16
N GLU A 162 2.64 7.76 9.01
CA GLU A 162 1.58 6.89 8.49
C GLU A 162 2.12 5.49 8.16
N ILE A 163 3.31 5.39 7.54
CA ILE A 163 3.98 4.10 7.31
C ILE A 163 4.34 3.44 8.64
N ALA A 164 4.88 4.19 9.62
CA ALA A 164 5.17 3.69 10.96
C ALA A 164 3.91 3.10 11.65
N ARG A 165 2.76 3.75 11.50
CA ARG A 165 1.48 3.22 12.00
C ARG A 165 1.08 1.92 11.33
N ALA A 166 1.26 1.82 10.01
CA ALA A 166 1.00 0.58 9.29
C ALA A 166 1.95 -0.55 9.76
N MET A 167 3.24 -0.26 9.92
CA MET A 167 4.23 -1.22 10.47
C MET A 167 3.86 -1.71 11.87
N ALA A 168 3.33 -0.82 12.70
CA ALA A 168 2.98 -1.13 14.10
C ALA A 168 1.87 -2.19 14.23
N THR A 169 1.08 -2.43 13.19
CA THR A 169 0.13 -3.55 13.15
C THR A 169 0.80 -4.91 12.91
N ARG A 170 2.15 -4.94 12.78
CA ARG A 170 2.96 -6.13 12.48
C ARG A 170 2.46 -6.88 11.25
N PRO A 171 2.39 -6.19 10.10
CA PRO A 171 1.91 -6.81 8.88
C PRO A 171 2.97 -7.73 8.29
N ARG A 172 2.54 -8.65 7.42
CA ARG A 172 3.42 -9.39 6.50
C ARG A 172 3.35 -8.81 5.10
N LEU A 173 2.22 -8.22 4.74
CA LEU A 173 2.01 -7.50 3.49
C LEU A 173 1.68 -6.04 3.76
N LEU A 174 2.47 -5.13 3.19
CA LEU A 174 2.27 -3.69 3.29
C LEU A 174 1.82 -3.13 1.95
N LEU A 175 0.64 -2.52 1.93
CA LEU A 175 0.08 -1.82 0.77
C LEU A 175 0.39 -0.33 0.89
N LEU A 176 1.22 0.21 -0.01
CA LEU A 176 1.60 1.63 -0.03
C LEU A 176 0.91 2.35 -1.18
N ASP A 177 0.05 3.30 -0.87
CA ASP A 177 -0.75 4.06 -1.85
C ASP A 177 -0.09 5.43 -2.11
N GLU A 178 0.63 5.55 -3.22
CA GLU A 178 1.39 6.74 -3.65
C GLU A 178 2.28 7.32 -2.52
N PRO A 179 3.23 6.54 -1.97
CA PRO A 179 3.97 6.93 -0.76
C PRO A 179 4.78 8.22 -0.92
N VAL A 180 5.26 8.56 -2.13
CA VAL A 180 6.07 9.78 -2.35
C VAL A 180 5.28 10.95 -2.92
N ALA A 181 3.97 10.80 -3.16
CA ALA A 181 3.16 11.86 -3.74
C ALA A 181 3.27 13.19 -2.96
N GLY A 182 3.47 14.30 -3.68
CA GLY A 182 3.58 15.65 -3.10
C GLY A 182 4.89 15.96 -2.36
N MET A 183 5.91 15.08 -2.45
CA MET A 183 7.23 15.30 -1.90
C MET A 183 8.15 16.01 -2.91
N ASN A 184 9.15 16.73 -2.40
CA ASN A 184 10.23 17.21 -3.26
C ASN A 184 11.20 16.04 -3.62
N PRO A 185 12.06 16.21 -4.66
CA PRO A 185 12.92 15.11 -5.13
C PRO A 185 13.82 14.49 -4.06
N ARG A 186 14.31 15.29 -3.11
CA ARG A 186 15.14 14.79 -2.02
C ARG A 186 14.34 13.97 -1.02
N GLU A 187 13.14 14.44 -0.65
CA GLU A 187 12.24 13.72 0.26
C GLU A 187 11.76 12.40 -0.36
N SER A 188 11.48 12.40 -1.68
CA SER A 188 11.14 11.19 -2.44
C SER A 188 12.28 10.18 -2.41
N ALA A 189 13.53 10.60 -2.70
CA ALA A 189 14.69 9.72 -2.66
C ALA A 189 14.93 9.13 -1.26
N GLU A 190 14.83 9.96 -0.19
CA GLU A 190 14.94 9.48 1.19
C GLU A 190 13.86 8.44 1.54
N LEU A 191 12.61 8.63 1.08
CA LEU A 191 11.53 7.68 1.33
C LEU A 191 11.66 6.42 0.48
N THR A 192 12.14 6.53 -0.76
CA THR A 192 12.43 5.41 -1.66
C THR A 192 13.46 4.46 -1.02
N GLU A 193 14.55 5.02 -0.47
CA GLU A 193 15.53 4.24 0.28
C GLU A 193 14.90 3.55 1.50
N LEU A 194 14.05 4.25 2.26
CA LEU A 194 13.34 3.67 3.40
C LEU A 194 12.42 2.51 2.97
N ILE A 195 11.73 2.60 1.84
CA ILE A 195 10.89 1.50 1.32
C ILE A 195 11.76 0.26 1.02
N GLY A 196 12.92 0.41 0.41
CA GLY A 196 13.87 -0.70 0.20
C GLY A 196 14.33 -1.34 1.52
N ARG A 197 14.57 -0.51 2.54
CA ARG A 197 14.97 -0.97 3.89
C ARG A 197 13.83 -1.66 4.64
N LEU A 198 12.55 -1.31 4.41
CA LEU A 198 11.41 -2.04 4.99
C LEU A 198 11.44 -3.51 4.63
N ARG A 199 11.82 -3.85 3.39
CA ARG A 199 12.01 -5.24 2.97
C ARG A 199 13.22 -5.89 3.64
N SER A 200 14.38 -5.23 3.60
CA SER A 200 15.64 -5.84 4.01
C SER A 200 15.85 -5.92 5.53
N GLU A 201 15.22 -5.03 6.31
CA GLU A 201 15.40 -4.95 7.77
C GLU A 201 14.18 -5.46 8.56
N TRP A 202 12.99 -5.48 7.92
CA TRP A 202 11.73 -5.85 8.56
C TRP A 202 11.01 -7.02 7.86
N ASP A 203 11.61 -7.58 6.82
CA ASP A 203 11.09 -8.72 6.04
C ASP A 203 9.67 -8.49 5.46
N PHE A 204 9.30 -7.23 5.18
CA PHE A 204 8.00 -6.93 4.61
C PHE A 204 7.93 -7.29 3.14
N THR A 205 6.83 -7.91 2.75
CA THR A 205 6.36 -7.93 1.37
C THR A 205 5.61 -6.64 1.10
N ILE A 206 5.85 -6.01 -0.05
CA ILE A 206 5.30 -4.69 -0.35
C ILE A 206 4.60 -4.71 -1.71
N VAL A 207 3.35 -4.25 -1.74
CA VAL A 207 2.69 -3.86 -2.99
C VAL A 207 2.46 -2.37 -2.93
N MET A 208 2.90 -1.64 -3.94
CA MET A 208 2.71 -0.18 -3.96
C MET A 208 2.07 0.30 -5.25
N ILE A 209 1.23 1.32 -5.14
CA ILE A 209 0.78 2.13 -6.28
C ILE A 209 1.69 3.34 -6.35
N GLU A 210 2.26 3.60 -7.50
CA GLU A 210 3.13 4.76 -7.73
C GLU A 210 2.97 5.33 -9.14
N HIS A 211 3.27 6.62 -9.25
CA HIS A 211 3.30 7.37 -10.52
C HIS A 211 4.70 7.91 -10.84
N ASP A 212 5.59 7.99 -9.84
CA ASP A 212 6.99 8.36 -10.05
C ASP A 212 7.79 7.14 -10.53
N MET A 213 8.10 7.16 -11.83
CA MET A 213 8.81 6.05 -12.48
C MET A 213 10.24 5.87 -11.94
N SER A 214 10.84 6.89 -11.33
CA SER A 214 12.15 6.75 -10.69
C SER A 214 12.05 5.90 -9.43
N VAL A 215 11.03 6.09 -8.62
CA VAL A 215 10.74 5.27 -7.44
C VAL A 215 10.45 3.83 -7.85
N VAL A 216 9.56 3.63 -8.83
CA VAL A 216 9.21 2.30 -9.35
C VAL A 216 10.47 1.55 -9.81
N ARG A 217 11.34 2.20 -10.60
CA ARG A 217 12.59 1.60 -11.09
C ARG A 217 13.54 1.21 -9.97
N ASP A 218 13.64 2.06 -8.93
CA ASP A 218 14.70 1.96 -7.93
C ASP A 218 14.40 0.90 -6.84
N VAL A 219 13.11 0.57 -6.59
CA VAL A 219 12.76 -0.37 -5.52
C VAL A 219 12.00 -1.61 -5.95
N SER A 220 11.39 -1.65 -7.16
CA SER A 220 10.51 -2.75 -7.53
C SER A 220 11.28 -3.93 -8.12
N ASP A 221 10.99 -5.12 -7.63
CA ASP A 221 11.44 -6.36 -8.26
C ASP A 221 10.60 -6.62 -9.53
N ARG A 222 9.31 -6.30 -9.47
CA ARG A 222 8.36 -6.49 -10.57
C ARG A 222 7.36 -5.34 -10.62
N VAL A 223 6.94 -5.04 -11.84
CA VAL A 223 5.93 -4.01 -12.13
C VAL A 223 4.74 -4.67 -12.82
N VAL A 224 3.54 -4.31 -12.39
CA VAL A 224 2.28 -4.71 -13.03
C VAL A 224 1.59 -3.45 -13.53
N VAL A 225 1.23 -3.43 -14.81
CA VAL A 225 0.57 -2.28 -15.43
C VAL A 225 -0.90 -2.58 -15.63
N LEU A 226 -1.74 -1.74 -15.03
CA LEU A 226 -3.19 -1.78 -15.21
C LEU A 226 -3.62 -0.71 -16.20
N ASP A 227 -4.53 -1.08 -17.09
CA ASP A 227 -5.27 -0.14 -17.94
C ASP A 227 -6.70 -0.63 -18.11
N HIS A 228 -7.68 0.28 -17.98
CA HIS A 228 -9.11 -0.02 -18.07
C HIS A 228 -9.58 -1.27 -17.29
N GLY A 229 -8.97 -1.51 -16.12
CA GLY A 229 -9.30 -2.63 -15.22
C GLY A 229 -8.68 -3.97 -15.60
N GLU A 230 -7.76 -4.01 -16.55
CA GLU A 230 -7.06 -5.21 -17.01
C GLU A 230 -5.54 -5.06 -16.86
N THR A 231 -4.83 -6.18 -16.70
CA THR A 231 -3.35 -6.17 -16.74
C THR A 231 -2.91 -6.16 -18.19
N ILE A 232 -2.19 -5.13 -18.62
CA ILE A 232 -1.66 -5.00 -19.99
C ILE A 232 -0.19 -5.43 -20.12
N ALA A 233 0.58 -5.35 -19.05
CA ALA A 233 1.97 -5.80 -18.99
C ALA A 233 2.39 -6.13 -17.56
N GLN A 234 3.36 -7.04 -17.42
CA GLN A 234 4.04 -7.31 -16.13
C GLN A 234 5.47 -7.79 -16.35
N GLY A 235 6.35 -7.51 -15.41
CA GLY A 235 7.74 -7.93 -15.44
C GLY A 235 8.68 -6.92 -14.77
N PRO A 236 10.00 -7.08 -14.92
CA PRO A 236 10.98 -6.09 -14.47
C PRO A 236 10.72 -4.72 -15.11
N TYR A 237 11.04 -3.65 -14.39
CA TYR A 237 10.82 -2.26 -14.87
C TYR A 237 11.37 -2.03 -16.29
N SER A 238 12.59 -2.50 -16.58
CA SER A 238 13.24 -2.34 -17.89
C SER A 238 12.45 -2.96 -19.05
N HIS A 239 11.69 -4.01 -18.79
CA HIS A 239 10.83 -4.67 -19.79
C HIS A 239 9.54 -3.86 -19.96
N VAL A 240 8.86 -3.56 -18.86
CA VAL A 240 7.58 -2.85 -18.86
C VAL A 240 7.69 -1.44 -19.44
N ALA A 241 8.76 -0.70 -19.12
CA ALA A 241 8.96 0.66 -19.61
C ALA A 241 9.13 0.78 -21.12
N ASN A 242 9.47 -0.32 -21.80
CA ASN A 242 9.64 -0.38 -23.26
C ASN A 242 8.50 -1.11 -23.99
N ASP A 243 7.47 -1.56 -23.26
CA ASP A 243 6.33 -2.25 -23.86
C ASP A 243 5.46 -1.26 -24.64
N PRO A 244 5.20 -1.49 -25.95
CA PRO A 244 4.38 -0.61 -26.78
C PRO A 244 2.98 -0.37 -26.22
N LYS A 245 2.35 -1.37 -25.58
CA LYS A 245 1.03 -1.23 -24.96
C LYS A 245 1.06 -0.28 -23.78
N VAL A 246 2.14 -0.33 -22.98
CA VAL A 246 2.33 0.57 -21.83
C VAL A 246 2.53 2.00 -22.32
N ILE A 247 3.39 2.19 -23.35
CA ILE A 247 3.63 3.51 -23.95
C ILE A 247 2.31 4.08 -24.51
N GLU A 248 1.52 3.28 -25.23
CA GLU A 248 0.22 3.69 -25.77
C GLU A 248 -0.77 4.09 -24.65
N ALA A 249 -0.83 3.32 -23.56
CA ALA A 249 -1.72 3.60 -22.42
C ALA A 249 -1.42 4.94 -21.73
N TYR A 250 -0.15 5.37 -21.70
CA TYR A 250 0.26 6.64 -21.08
C TYR A 250 0.24 7.83 -22.04
N LEU A 251 0.60 7.65 -23.31
CA LEU A 251 0.71 8.73 -24.30
C LEU A 251 -0.54 8.88 -25.17
N GLY A 252 -1.45 7.90 -25.17
CA GLY A 252 -2.55 7.80 -26.11
C GLY A 252 -2.09 7.26 -27.48
N ARG A 253 -3.04 6.84 -28.30
CA ARG A 253 -2.74 6.39 -29.67
C ARG A 253 -2.15 7.54 -30.48
N PRO A 254 -1.08 7.31 -31.27
CA PRO A 254 -0.63 8.29 -32.24
C PRO A 254 -1.80 8.65 -33.17
N VAL A 255 -2.10 9.94 -33.28
CA VAL A 255 -3.07 10.43 -34.25
C VAL A 255 -2.52 10.13 -35.66
N GLY A 256 -2.97 9.04 -36.31
CA GLY A 256 -2.51 8.71 -37.66
C GLY A 256 -2.64 7.28 -38.13
N SER A 257 -3.30 6.36 -37.41
CA SER A 257 -3.56 4.99 -37.93
C SER A 257 -5.04 4.72 -38.20
N GLU A 258 -5.72 5.67 -38.85
CA GLU A 258 -6.92 5.30 -39.62
C GLU A 258 -6.46 4.56 -40.84
N GLN A 259 -6.69 3.24 -40.88
CA GLN A 259 -6.60 2.46 -42.11
C GLN A 259 -7.58 3.08 -43.11
N THR A 260 -7.03 3.67 -44.16
CA THR A 260 -7.77 3.96 -45.40
C THR A 260 -8.11 2.60 -46.02
N ASP A 261 -9.27 2.06 -45.63
CA ASP A 261 -9.95 1.06 -46.45
C ASP A 261 -10.51 1.82 -47.70
N GLU A 262 -9.66 2.04 -48.68
CA GLU A 262 -10.12 2.32 -50.02
C GLU A 262 -10.75 1.07 -50.60
N GLU A 263 -12.09 0.98 -50.49
CA GLU A 263 -12.90 0.11 -51.33
C GLU A 263 -12.68 0.49 -52.82
N VAL A 264 -11.86 -0.27 -53.49
CA VAL A 264 -11.87 -0.35 -54.92
C VAL A 264 -13.14 -1.12 -55.31
N ARG A 265 -14.16 -0.40 -55.77
CA ARG A 265 -15.27 -1.01 -56.54
C ARG A 265 -14.97 -0.94 -58.03
N PRO A 266 -15.28 -2.01 -58.78
CA PRO A 266 -15.06 -2.12 -60.23
C PRO A 266 -16.01 -1.22 -61.04
#